data_007f59ba427d71969f9d9ce109243a02
#
_entry.id   007f59ba427d71969f9d9ce109243a02
#
_cell.length_a   1.000
_cell.length_b   1.000
_cell.length_c   1.000
_cell.angle_alpha   90.00
_cell.angle_beta   90.00
_cell.angle_gamma   90.00
#
_symmetry.space_group_name_H-M   'P 1'
#
loop_
_entity.id
_entity.type
_entity.pdbx_description
1 polymer ?
#
loop_
_entity_poly.entity_id
_entity_poly.type
_entity_poly.pdbx_seq_one_letter_code
_entity_poly.pdbx_strand_id
1 'polypeptide(L)'
;SMLGTRDVISSTIAREVAEELGGPAEATIVGSKDKVAAPNAAFANAIQCYGLDFVDDHNESNAHPSPATFPASMALSEMLHRSGKEYIEAVSLGNEVVCRMGTAYLGDMYYQGFHPTSTCGTMGAAVSAAKLMKLDEQKTIYAQGIAGSMVAGLMAWNTEGSFTKRLQAGH
;
A
#
# COMPACT_ATOMS: atom_id res chain seq x y z
N SER A 1 -11.19 2.80 -8.37
CA SER A 1 -11.00 1.33 -8.39
C SER A 1 -11.60 0.64 -7.17
N MET A 2 -11.26 0.99 -5.93
CA MET A 2 -11.69 0.28 -4.71
C MET A 2 -13.19 -0.05 -4.64
N LEU A 3 -14.09 0.88 -4.91
CA LEU A 3 -15.54 0.59 -4.93
C LEU A 3 -15.93 -0.42 -6.00
N GLY A 4 -15.31 -0.35 -7.18
CA GLY A 4 -15.59 -1.29 -8.28
C GLY A 4 -15.03 -2.70 -8.05
N THR A 5 -14.12 -2.86 -7.09
CA THR A 5 -13.51 -4.15 -6.74
C THR A 5 -14.06 -4.75 -5.44
N ARG A 6 -14.99 -4.07 -4.82
CA ARG A 6 -15.56 -4.44 -3.52
C ARG A 6 -15.99 -5.91 -3.43
N ASP A 7 -16.62 -6.41 -4.49
CA ASP A 7 -17.23 -7.74 -4.54
C ASP A 7 -16.31 -8.78 -5.23
N VAL A 8 -15.08 -8.41 -5.56
CA VAL A 8 -14.05 -9.37 -6.02
C VAL A 8 -13.65 -10.25 -4.84
N ILE A 9 -13.50 -11.56 -5.08
CA ILE A 9 -13.27 -12.55 -4.02
C ILE A 9 -12.08 -12.20 -3.09
N SER A 10 -10.97 -11.71 -3.64
CA SER A 10 -9.81 -11.30 -2.84
C SER A 10 -10.13 -10.11 -1.92
N SER A 11 -10.94 -9.17 -2.38
CA SER A 11 -11.37 -8.00 -1.60
C SER A 11 -12.35 -8.39 -0.50
N THR A 12 -13.26 -9.34 -0.79
CA THR A 12 -14.20 -9.85 0.19
C THR A 12 -13.46 -10.56 1.33
N ILE A 13 -12.55 -11.48 0.98
CA ILE A 13 -11.73 -12.19 1.99
C ILE A 13 -10.89 -11.21 2.83
N ALA A 14 -10.23 -10.24 2.18
CA ALA A 14 -9.41 -9.27 2.89
C ALA A 14 -10.22 -8.41 3.87
N ARG A 15 -11.44 -8.03 3.48
CA ARG A 15 -12.36 -7.30 4.36
C ARG A 15 -12.81 -8.16 5.53
N GLU A 16 -13.25 -9.39 5.29
CA GLU A 16 -13.66 -10.32 6.36
C GLU A 16 -12.53 -10.53 7.38
N VAL A 17 -11.31 -10.77 6.91
CA VAL A 17 -10.15 -10.93 7.80
C VAL A 17 -9.88 -9.65 8.60
N ALA A 18 -9.94 -8.48 7.97
CA ALA A 18 -9.72 -7.21 8.65
C ALA A 18 -10.81 -6.90 9.70
N GLU A 19 -12.07 -7.25 9.39
CA GLU A 19 -13.20 -7.11 10.32
C GLU A 19 -13.09 -8.11 11.48
N GLU A 20 -12.66 -9.34 11.23
CA GLU A 20 -12.42 -10.36 12.28
C GLU A 20 -11.26 -9.97 13.22
N LEU A 21 -10.16 -9.43 12.67
CA LEU A 21 -9.06 -8.89 13.46
C LEU A 21 -9.49 -7.67 14.28
N GLY A 22 -10.44 -6.87 13.78
CA GLY A 22 -11.07 -5.78 14.49
C GLY A 22 -10.11 -4.68 14.94
N GLY A 23 -10.11 -4.44 16.25
CA GLY A 23 -9.33 -3.40 16.91
C GLY A 23 -10.11 -2.08 17.07
N PRO A 24 -9.44 -0.97 17.45
CA PRO A 24 -10.11 0.31 17.60
C PRO A 24 -10.70 0.81 16.28
N ALA A 25 -11.85 1.49 16.34
CA ALA A 25 -12.57 2.00 15.17
C ALA A 25 -11.89 3.28 14.62
N GLU A 26 -10.73 3.14 14.01
CA GLU A 26 -9.87 4.24 13.57
C GLU A 26 -10.04 4.60 12.08
N ALA A 27 -10.15 3.59 11.21
CA ALA A 27 -10.16 3.81 9.77
C ALA A 27 -11.20 2.96 9.05
N THR A 28 -11.68 3.48 7.92
CA THR A 28 -12.73 2.89 7.09
C THR A 28 -12.17 1.87 6.11
N ILE A 29 -12.80 0.70 6.01
CA ILE A 29 -12.66 -0.17 4.85
C ILE A 29 -13.65 0.32 3.79
N VAL A 30 -13.15 0.70 2.61
CA VAL A 30 -13.99 1.25 1.54
C VAL A 30 -15.08 0.26 1.13
N GLY A 31 -16.34 0.69 1.26
CA GLY A 31 -17.51 -0.14 0.98
C GLY A 31 -18.02 -0.97 2.17
N SER A 32 -17.35 -0.93 3.33
CA SER A 32 -17.89 -1.40 4.61
C SER A 32 -18.60 -0.26 5.36
N LYS A 33 -19.44 -0.63 6.34
CA LYS A 33 -20.07 0.31 7.27
C LYS A 33 -19.25 0.51 8.54
N ASP A 34 -18.39 -0.45 8.84
CA ASP A 34 -17.63 -0.51 10.07
C ASP A 34 -16.23 0.03 9.89
N LYS A 35 -15.66 0.56 10.97
CA LYS A 35 -14.26 0.94 11.08
C LYS A 35 -13.51 -0.13 11.85
N VAL A 36 -12.24 -0.29 11.49
CA VAL A 36 -11.31 -1.19 12.16
C VAL A 36 -10.01 -0.44 12.50
N ALA A 37 -9.06 -1.11 13.13
CA ALA A 37 -7.72 -0.55 13.34
C ALA A 37 -7.10 -0.10 12.00
N ALA A 38 -6.41 1.05 12.02
CA ALA A 38 -5.87 1.66 10.81
C ALA A 38 -4.98 0.71 9.96
N PRO A 39 -4.09 -0.13 10.53
CA PRO A 39 -3.35 -1.11 9.74
C PRO A 39 -4.24 -2.13 9.02
N ASN A 40 -5.30 -2.60 9.69
CA ASN A 40 -6.22 -3.58 9.10
C ASN A 40 -7.03 -2.96 7.96
N ALA A 41 -7.47 -1.70 8.11
CA ALA A 41 -8.13 -0.96 7.05
C ALA A 41 -7.20 -0.71 5.86
N ALA A 42 -5.94 -0.31 6.11
CA ALA A 42 -4.93 -0.11 5.08
C ALA A 42 -4.70 -1.39 4.27
N PHE A 43 -4.49 -2.51 4.95
CA PHE A 43 -4.31 -3.84 4.34
C PHE A 43 -5.48 -4.22 3.43
N ALA A 44 -6.71 -4.19 3.94
CA ALA A 44 -7.90 -4.56 3.16
C ALA A 44 -8.11 -3.62 1.96
N ASN A 45 -7.96 -2.31 2.16
CA ASN A 45 -8.10 -1.32 1.11
C ASN A 45 -7.02 -1.44 0.02
N ALA A 46 -5.79 -1.84 0.36
CA ALA A 46 -4.72 -2.04 -0.61
C ALA A 46 -5.01 -3.24 -1.51
N ILE A 47 -5.43 -4.37 -0.94
CA ILE A 47 -5.87 -5.54 -1.70
C ILE A 47 -7.05 -5.17 -2.62
N GLN A 48 -8.00 -4.41 -2.10
CA GLN A 48 -9.16 -3.94 -2.85
C GLN A 48 -8.77 -2.94 -3.94
N CYS A 49 -7.83 -2.03 -3.68
CA CYS A 49 -7.30 -1.10 -4.68
C CYS A 49 -6.70 -1.84 -5.88
N TYR A 50 -6.03 -2.95 -5.62
CA TYR A 50 -5.34 -3.76 -6.63
C TYR A 50 -6.22 -4.91 -7.20
N GLY A 51 -7.50 -4.97 -6.83
CA GLY A 51 -8.40 -6.09 -7.12
C GLY A 51 -8.61 -6.40 -8.61
N LEU A 52 -8.59 -5.41 -9.49
CA LEU A 52 -8.81 -5.55 -10.95
C LEU A 52 -7.63 -5.03 -11.79
N ASP A 53 -6.47 -4.77 -11.20
CA ASP A 53 -5.34 -4.12 -11.89
C ASP A 53 -5.70 -2.77 -12.57
N PHE A 54 -6.76 -2.13 -12.16
CA PHE A 54 -7.20 -0.83 -12.66
C PHE A 54 -6.63 0.28 -11.78
N VAL A 55 -5.32 0.42 -11.85
CA VAL A 55 -4.48 1.32 -11.05
C VAL A 55 -3.55 2.11 -11.94
N ASP A 56 -2.89 3.11 -11.36
CA ASP A 56 -1.81 3.85 -12.01
C ASP A 56 -0.63 2.93 -12.35
N ASP A 57 0.13 3.31 -13.35
CA ASP A 57 1.34 2.61 -13.78
C ASP A 57 2.45 3.61 -14.06
N HIS A 58 3.66 3.26 -13.65
CA HIS A 58 4.87 4.03 -13.93
C HIS A 58 5.89 3.12 -14.61
N ASN A 59 5.97 3.24 -15.93
CA ASN A 59 6.74 2.33 -16.78
C ASN A 59 8.20 2.23 -16.42
N GLU A 60 8.86 3.37 -16.12
CA GLU A 60 10.29 3.40 -15.81
C GLU A 60 10.64 2.66 -14.52
N SER A 61 9.71 2.64 -13.57
CA SER A 61 9.88 1.89 -12.31
C SER A 61 9.35 0.46 -12.37
N ASN A 62 8.61 0.12 -13.40
CA ASN A 62 7.88 -1.14 -13.53
C ASN A 62 7.00 -1.44 -12.30
N ALA A 63 6.37 -0.39 -11.75
CA ALA A 63 5.58 -0.46 -10.53
C ALA A 63 4.26 0.31 -10.65
N HIS A 64 3.29 -0.09 -9.83
CA HIS A 64 2.05 0.63 -9.60
C HIS A 64 2.16 1.35 -8.23
N PRO A 65 2.39 2.67 -8.20
CA PRO A 65 2.71 3.37 -6.94
C PRO A 65 1.55 3.40 -5.93
N SER A 66 0.34 3.68 -6.40
CA SER A 66 -0.79 3.98 -5.53
C SER A 66 -1.35 2.80 -4.71
N PRO A 67 -1.30 1.53 -5.13
CA PRO A 67 -1.90 0.46 -4.34
C PRO A 67 -1.38 0.31 -2.91
N ALA A 68 -0.11 0.65 -2.66
CA ALA A 68 0.46 0.63 -1.31
C ALA A 68 0.31 1.99 -0.60
N THR A 69 0.62 3.08 -1.29
CA THR A 69 0.73 4.41 -0.67
C THR A 69 -0.64 5.04 -0.36
N PHE A 70 -1.60 4.91 -1.28
CA PHE A 70 -2.91 5.51 -1.16
C PHE A 70 -3.73 4.94 0.02
N PRO A 71 -3.92 3.62 0.17
CA PRO A 71 -4.68 3.05 1.27
C PRO A 71 -4.01 3.24 2.63
N ALA A 72 -2.68 3.11 2.71
CA ALA A 72 -1.93 3.36 3.93
C ALA A 72 -2.10 4.81 4.40
N SER A 73 -1.95 5.77 3.47
CA SER A 73 -2.14 7.19 3.77
C SER A 73 -3.58 7.50 4.16
N MET A 74 -4.58 6.86 3.52
CA MET A 74 -5.99 7.08 3.83
C MET A 74 -6.32 6.63 5.25
N ALA A 75 -5.96 5.41 5.61
CA ALA A 75 -6.23 4.86 6.93
C ALA A 75 -5.54 5.68 8.03
N LEU A 76 -4.29 6.05 7.82
CA LEU A 76 -3.53 6.83 8.78
C LEU A 76 -4.05 8.28 8.87
N SER A 77 -4.52 8.87 7.77
CA SER A 77 -5.14 10.19 7.78
C SER A 77 -6.44 10.22 8.57
N GLU A 78 -7.27 9.18 8.46
CA GLU A 78 -8.47 9.05 9.29
C GLU A 78 -8.11 8.94 10.77
N MET A 79 -7.20 8.02 11.13
CA MET A 79 -6.76 7.80 12.50
C MET A 79 -6.18 9.08 13.14
N LEU A 80 -5.39 9.84 12.38
CA LEU A 80 -4.71 11.06 12.87
C LEU A 80 -5.50 12.35 12.62
N HIS A 81 -6.72 12.26 12.09
CA HIS A 81 -7.56 13.41 11.72
C HIS A 81 -6.82 14.43 10.84
N ARG A 82 -6.12 13.95 9.80
CA ARG A 82 -5.38 14.79 8.86
C ARG A 82 -6.31 15.40 7.83
N SER A 83 -5.95 16.57 7.34
CA SER A 83 -6.68 17.24 6.26
C SER A 83 -6.45 16.55 4.91
N GLY A 84 -7.37 16.75 3.96
CA GLY A 84 -7.20 16.24 2.59
C GLY A 84 -5.93 16.76 1.90
N LYS A 85 -5.46 17.97 2.27
CA LYS A 85 -4.20 18.51 1.78
C LYS A 85 -3.01 17.68 2.30
N GLU A 86 -2.94 17.42 3.60
CA GLU A 86 -1.88 16.59 4.21
C GLU A 86 -1.89 15.18 3.61
N TYR A 87 -3.07 14.62 3.37
CA TYR A 87 -3.23 13.33 2.71
C TYR A 87 -2.64 13.31 1.29
N ILE A 88 -3.01 14.31 0.45
CA ILE A 88 -2.48 14.41 -0.93
C ILE A 88 -0.97 14.58 -0.93
N GLU A 89 -0.43 15.43 -0.05
CA GLU A 89 1.02 15.60 0.10
C GLU A 89 1.73 14.29 0.47
N ALA A 90 1.16 13.52 1.37
CA ALA A 90 1.74 12.25 1.80
C ALA A 90 1.71 11.19 0.69
N VAL A 91 0.59 11.04 -0.01
CA VAL A 91 0.47 10.13 -1.15
C VAL A 91 1.45 10.51 -2.25
N SER A 92 1.53 11.80 -2.60
CA SER A 92 2.44 12.29 -3.65
C SER A 92 3.90 11.97 -3.30
N LEU A 93 4.30 12.19 -2.05
CA LEU A 93 5.64 11.88 -1.59
C LEU A 93 5.94 10.39 -1.61
N GLY A 94 5.00 9.57 -1.18
CA GLY A 94 5.13 8.11 -1.22
C GLY A 94 5.25 7.58 -2.64
N ASN A 95 4.40 8.05 -3.56
CA ASN A 95 4.47 7.67 -4.97
C ASN A 95 5.80 8.07 -5.60
N GLU A 96 6.31 9.27 -5.28
CA GLU A 96 7.64 9.72 -5.73
C GLU A 96 8.74 8.76 -5.28
N VAL A 97 8.69 8.28 -4.03
CA VAL A 97 9.67 7.31 -3.51
C VAL A 97 9.56 5.99 -4.27
N VAL A 98 8.34 5.47 -4.49
CA VAL A 98 8.13 4.23 -5.28
C VAL A 98 8.73 4.37 -6.67
N CYS A 99 8.40 5.46 -7.37
CA CYS A 99 8.88 5.71 -8.73
C CYS A 99 10.41 5.81 -8.80
N ARG A 100 11.02 6.61 -7.91
CA ARG A 100 12.49 6.77 -7.89
C ARG A 100 13.22 5.48 -7.57
N MET A 101 12.74 4.73 -6.58
CA MET A 101 13.37 3.46 -6.21
C MET A 101 13.26 2.44 -7.34
N GLY A 102 12.06 2.25 -7.90
CA GLY A 102 11.89 1.32 -9.02
C GLY A 102 12.73 1.70 -10.23
N THR A 103 12.79 3.00 -10.57
CA THR A 103 13.64 3.50 -11.67
C THR A 103 15.13 3.25 -11.40
N ALA A 104 15.59 3.40 -10.14
CA ALA A 104 16.99 3.16 -9.80
C ALA A 104 17.45 1.71 -10.02
N TYR A 105 16.53 0.75 -9.98
CA TYR A 105 16.82 -0.66 -10.27
C TYR A 105 16.77 -1.02 -11.76
N LEU A 106 16.39 -0.11 -12.65
CA LEU A 106 16.37 -0.27 -14.11
C LEU A 106 15.69 -1.58 -14.59
N GLY A 107 14.67 -2.04 -13.86
CA GLY A 107 13.98 -3.30 -14.15
C GLY A 107 14.62 -4.57 -13.58
N ASP A 108 15.85 -4.52 -13.10
CA ASP A 108 16.57 -5.70 -12.59
C ASP A 108 15.79 -6.44 -11.50
N MET A 109 15.14 -5.70 -10.61
CA MET A 109 14.31 -6.27 -9.54
C MET A 109 13.23 -7.21 -10.10
N TYR A 110 12.53 -6.79 -11.15
CA TYR A 110 11.51 -7.59 -11.82
C TYR A 110 12.08 -8.86 -12.42
N TYR A 111 13.20 -8.74 -13.16
CA TYR A 111 13.84 -9.89 -13.80
C TYR A 111 14.47 -10.87 -12.82
N GLN A 112 14.82 -10.42 -11.62
CA GLN A 112 15.27 -11.28 -10.52
C GLN A 112 14.12 -11.94 -9.75
N GLY A 113 12.88 -11.70 -10.15
CA GLY A 113 11.70 -12.34 -9.57
C GLY A 113 11.06 -11.62 -8.39
N PHE A 114 11.43 -10.35 -8.15
CA PHE A 114 10.77 -9.51 -7.15
C PHE A 114 9.64 -8.69 -7.77
N HIS A 115 8.60 -8.41 -6.99
CA HIS A 115 7.46 -7.60 -7.40
C HIS A 115 7.68 -6.12 -7.06
N PRO A 116 8.03 -5.25 -8.04
CA PRO A 116 8.41 -3.86 -7.76
C PRO A 116 7.32 -3.06 -7.03
N THR A 117 6.05 -3.27 -7.37
CA THR A 117 4.92 -2.62 -6.66
C THR A 117 4.93 -2.90 -5.16
N SER A 118 5.24 -4.12 -4.75
CA SER A 118 5.29 -4.48 -3.33
C SER A 118 6.58 -3.99 -2.68
N THR A 119 7.72 -4.30 -3.28
CA THR A 119 9.03 -3.98 -2.71
C THR A 119 9.25 -2.47 -2.57
N CYS A 120 9.01 -1.70 -3.62
CA CYS A 120 9.10 -0.24 -3.57
C CYS A 120 7.92 0.38 -2.82
N GLY A 121 6.74 -0.24 -2.91
CA GLY A 121 5.52 0.20 -2.24
C GLY A 121 5.64 0.24 -0.72
N THR A 122 6.28 -0.76 -0.11
CA THR A 122 6.58 -0.78 1.33
C THR A 122 7.37 0.46 1.75
N MET A 123 8.38 0.85 0.96
CA MET A 123 9.20 2.04 1.23
C MET A 123 8.39 3.33 1.02
N GLY A 124 7.58 3.40 -0.04
CA GLY A 124 6.71 4.54 -0.30
C GLY A 124 5.65 4.73 0.78
N ALA A 125 5.01 3.66 1.21
CA ALA A 125 4.02 3.68 2.29
C ALA A 125 4.64 4.16 3.62
N ALA A 126 5.86 3.70 3.94
CA ALA A 126 6.57 4.14 5.14
C ALA A 126 6.89 5.64 5.12
N VAL A 127 7.27 6.20 3.96
CA VAL A 127 7.50 7.67 3.83
C VAL A 127 6.20 8.43 3.93
N SER A 128 5.12 7.96 3.30
CA SER A 128 3.79 8.56 3.44
C SER A 128 3.35 8.60 4.91
N ALA A 129 3.53 7.50 5.62
CA ALA A 129 3.22 7.40 7.05
C ALA A 129 4.08 8.36 7.88
N ALA A 130 5.38 8.42 7.64
CA ALA A 130 6.30 9.33 8.33
C ALA A 130 5.88 10.79 8.14
N LYS A 131 5.46 11.19 6.93
CA LYS A 131 4.94 12.52 6.62
C LYS A 131 3.68 12.82 7.43
N LEU A 132 2.69 11.92 7.45
CA LEU A 132 1.43 12.09 8.18
C LEU A 132 1.65 12.13 9.71
N MET A 133 2.58 11.33 10.21
CA MET A 133 2.97 11.31 11.62
C MET A 133 3.86 12.49 12.02
N LYS A 134 4.27 13.33 11.05
CA LYS A 134 5.17 14.49 11.26
C LYS A 134 6.50 14.08 11.94
N LEU A 135 7.04 12.94 11.51
CA LEU A 135 8.34 12.49 12.00
C LEU A 135 9.45 13.46 11.56
N ASP A 136 10.42 13.66 12.42
CA ASP A 136 11.66 14.35 12.06
C ASP A 136 12.50 13.52 11.08
N GLU A 137 13.53 14.13 10.53
CA GLU A 137 14.41 13.49 9.55
C GLU A 137 15.01 12.18 10.08
N GLN A 138 15.54 12.18 11.31
CA GLN A 138 16.17 10.99 11.89
C GLN A 138 15.20 9.83 12.08
N LYS A 139 14.00 10.12 12.57
CA LYS A 139 12.95 9.10 12.71
C LYS A 139 12.46 8.59 11.36
N THR A 140 12.41 9.46 10.35
CA THR A 140 12.07 9.06 8.98
C THR A 140 13.12 8.11 8.41
N ILE A 141 14.41 8.38 8.63
CA ILE A 141 15.50 7.47 8.24
C ILE A 141 15.36 6.12 8.94
N TYR A 142 15.07 6.10 10.24
CA TYR A 142 14.84 4.87 10.98
C TYR A 142 13.62 4.08 10.45
N ALA A 143 12.52 4.77 10.17
CA ALA A 143 11.33 4.16 9.59
C ALA A 143 11.64 3.50 8.23
N GLN A 144 12.45 4.17 7.38
CA GLN A 144 12.91 3.60 6.11
C GLN A 144 13.81 2.37 6.32
N GLY A 145 14.72 2.40 7.30
CA GLY A 145 15.55 1.25 7.63
C GLY A 145 14.74 0.03 8.09
N ILE A 146 13.72 0.26 8.91
CA ILE A 146 12.78 -0.79 9.35
C ILE A 146 11.99 -1.31 8.13
N ALA A 147 11.39 -0.41 7.34
CA ALA A 147 10.63 -0.77 6.14
C ALA A 147 11.50 -1.60 5.17
N GLY A 148 12.77 -1.21 4.97
CA GLY A 148 13.71 -1.93 4.12
C GLY A 148 13.98 -3.37 4.58
N SER A 149 13.91 -3.64 5.89
CA SER A 149 14.04 -4.99 6.43
C SER A 149 12.77 -5.83 6.30
N MET A 150 11.63 -5.20 6.00
CA MET A 150 10.31 -5.83 5.85
C MET A 150 9.90 -6.00 4.38
N VAL A 151 10.69 -5.51 3.44
CA VAL A 151 10.40 -5.58 2.01
C VAL A 151 10.17 -7.02 1.55
N ALA A 152 9.05 -7.26 0.89
CA ALA A 152 8.66 -8.57 0.38
C ALA A 152 7.94 -8.45 -0.98
N GLY A 153 7.64 -9.61 -1.55
CA GLY A 153 6.88 -9.74 -2.80
C GLY A 153 7.66 -10.42 -3.91
N LEU A 154 7.12 -11.54 -4.39
CA LEU A 154 7.71 -12.34 -5.45
C LEU A 154 6.82 -12.35 -6.69
N MET A 155 7.42 -12.49 -7.88
CA MET A 155 6.72 -12.58 -9.15
C MET A 155 6.11 -13.96 -9.44
N ALA A 156 6.24 -14.93 -8.53
CA ALA A 156 5.71 -16.28 -8.68
C ALA A 156 4.20 -16.29 -9.06
N TRP A 157 3.44 -15.34 -8.54
CA TRP A 157 2.01 -15.19 -8.88
C TRP A 157 1.75 -15.06 -10.38
N ASN A 158 2.72 -14.55 -11.15
CA ASN A 158 2.57 -14.33 -12.60
C ASN A 158 2.47 -15.64 -13.39
N THR A 159 3.16 -16.69 -12.92
CA THR A 159 3.10 -18.03 -13.49
C THR A 159 2.01 -18.89 -12.87
N GLU A 160 1.73 -18.67 -11.59
CA GLU A 160 0.78 -19.48 -10.82
C GLU A 160 -0.68 -19.00 -10.95
N GLY A 161 -0.89 -17.75 -11.36
CA GLY A 161 -2.23 -17.13 -11.41
C GLY A 161 -2.86 -16.92 -10.04
N SER A 162 -2.06 -16.83 -8.99
CA SER A 162 -2.53 -16.73 -7.61
C SER A 162 -2.91 -15.30 -7.22
N PHE A 163 -3.73 -15.16 -6.15
CA PHE A 163 -4.12 -13.85 -5.61
C PHE A 163 -3.01 -13.14 -4.81
N THR A 164 -1.84 -13.75 -4.68
CA THR A 164 -0.72 -13.19 -3.92
C THR A 164 -0.24 -11.84 -4.45
N LYS A 165 -0.39 -11.57 -5.76
CA LYS A 165 -0.14 -10.24 -6.34
C LYS A 165 -0.85 -9.14 -5.56
N ARG A 166 -2.13 -9.32 -5.30
CA ARG A 166 -2.99 -8.35 -4.61
C ARG A 166 -2.66 -8.25 -3.13
N LEU A 167 -2.40 -9.41 -2.50
CA LEU A 167 -1.98 -9.50 -1.10
C LEU A 167 -0.70 -8.71 -0.84
N GLN A 168 0.28 -8.82 -1.74
CA GLN A 168 1.58 -8.17 -1.62
C GLN A 168 1.48 -6.63 -1.59
N ALA A 169 0.46 -6.04 -2.22
CA ALA A 169 0.23 -4.59 -2.12
C ALA A 169 -0.29 -4.16 -0.74
N GLY A 170 -0.92 -5.08 0.00
CA GLY A 170 -1.43 -4.83 1.35
C GLY A 170 -0.40 -5.04 2.45
N HIS A 171 0.62 -5.82 2.19
CA HIS A 171 1.67 -6.11 3.16
C HIS A 171 2.53 -4.87 3.44
#